data_72b6675611e01c0610d2ab645c4a8a97
#
_entry.id   72b6675611e01c0610d2ab645c4a8a97
#
_cell.length_a   1.000
_cell.length_b   1.000
_cell.length_c   1.000
_cell.angle_alpha   90.00
_cell.angle_beta   90.00
_cell.angle_gamma   90.00
#
_symmetry.space_group_name_H-M   'P 1'
#
loop_
_entity.id
_entity.type
_entity.pdbx_description
1 polymer ?
#
loop_
_entity_poly.entity_id
_entity_poly.type
_entity_poly.pdbx_seq_one_letter_code
_entity_poly.pdbx_strand_id
1 'polypeptide(L)'
;MHPVDYQYLVDSEDGSTWKAAEDNFMREGMPPAEIKTQFSNQARTFSPDPHFPVNPVHDGDCLHLAGCDLQVIHTPGHTPGLCCLYLPKEEVFFTSDHILFDITPNIQVWYHMKQALQRYLESLQKVRELPVRLALPGHREGDTSIAGRIDEIVAHHDRRLAEICHLAGLYPHSTAYDIAPHMTWSMRGKQWKDFSPTQKWFALGETLAHIEYLVDHGVLCCREEQGCRHYDLVRTET
;
A
#
# COMPACT_ATOMS: atom_id res chain seq x y z
N MET A 1 7.42 6.30 -16.72
CA MET A 1 6.91 5.36 -15.70
C MET A 1 8.08 4.53 -15.18
N HIS A 2 8.08 4.14 -13.90
CA HIS A 2 9.09 3.22 -13.36
C HIS A 2 8.92 1.81 -13.96
N PRO A 3 10.01 1.10 -14.33
CA PRO A 3 9.91 -0.21 -15.01
C PRO A 3 9.10 -1.26 -14.25
N VAL A 4 9.15 -1.25 -12.92
CA VAL A 4 8.41 -2.25 -12.09
C VAL A 4 6.90 -2.07 -12.22
N ASP A 5 6.39 -0.83 -12.21
CA ASP A 5 4.95 -0.59 -12.39
C ASP A 5 4.51 -0.85 -13.84
N TYR A 6 5.39 -0.58 -14.81
CA TYR A 6 5.11 -0.94 -16.20
C TYR A 6 5.03 -2.48 -16.38
N GLN A 7 5.99 -3.21 -15.79
CA GLN A 7 5.96 -4.67 -15.82
C GLN A 7 4.69 -5.23 -15.18
N TYR A 8 4.23 -4.62 -14.07
CA TYR A 8 2.97 -5.01 -13.43
C TYR A 8 1.76 -4.85 -14.37
N LEU A 9 1.72 -3.77 -15.17
CA LEU A 9 0.67 -3.59 -16.19
C LEU A 9 0.74 -4.67 -17.28
N VAL A 10 1.94 -4.97 -17.78
CA VAL A 10 2.16 -6.03 -18.78
C VAL A 10 1.72 -7.38 -18.24
N ASP A 11 2.14 -7.73 -17.02
CA ASP A 11 1.80 -9.00 -16.38
C ASP A 11 0.29 -9.09 -16.02
N SER A 12 -0.40 -7.94 -15.98
CA SER A 12 -1.86 -7.91 -15.73
C SER A 12 -2.71 -8.19 -16.97
N GLU A 13 -2.12 -8.18 -18.17
CA GLU A 13 -2.84 -8.31 -19.43
C GLU A 13 -3.54 -9.67 -19.55
N ASP A 14 -2.86 -10.76 -19.17
CA ASP A 14 -3.42 -12.11 -19.20
C ASP A 14 -4.22 -12.48 -17.93
N GLY A 15 -4.33 -11.55 -16.98
CA GLY A 15 -5.01 -11.73 -15.71
C GLY A 15 -4.21 -12.50 -14.66
N SER A 16 -2.95 -12.85 -14.93
CA SER A 16 -2.12 -13.64 -14.01
C SER A 16 -1.86 -12.94 -12.68
N THR A 17 -1.65 -11.61 -12.69
CA THR A 17 -1.47 -10.81 -11.48
C THR A 17 -2.72 -10.79 -10.60
N TRP A 18 -3.91 -10.68 -11.21
CA TRP A 18 -5.17 -10.77 -10.50
C TRP A 18 -5.38 -12.15 -9.90
N LYS A 19 -5.08 -13.20 -10.68
CA LYS A 19 -5.16 -14.58 -10.19
C LYS A 19 -4.22 -14.82 -9.02
N ALA A 20 -2.99 -14.33 -9.08
CA ALA A 20 -2.02 -14.45 -7.99
C ALA A 20 -2.50 -13.71 -6.72
N ALA A 21 -3.09 -12.52 -6.86
CA ALA A 21 -3.64 -11.77 -5.74
C ALA A 21 -4.87 -12.47 -5.13
N GLU A 22 -5.77 -13.02 -5.97
CA GLU A 22 -6.92 -13.82 -5.54
C GLU A 22 -6.48 -15.07 -4.78
N ASP A 23 -5.48 -15.80 -5.29
CA ASP A 23 -4.93 -17.00 -4.65
C ASP A 23 -4.24 -16.65 -3.32
N ASN A 24 -3.54 -15.51 -3.25
CA ASN A 24 -2.97 -15.02 -2.00
C ASN A 24 -4.07 -14.70 -0.97
N PHE A 25 -5.12 -13.99 -1.36
CA PHE A 25 -6.23 -13.64 -0.45
C PHE A 25 -7.05 -14.86 -0.01
N MET A 26 -7.17 -15.90 -0.84
CA MET A 26 -7.74 -17.18 -0.40
C MET A 26 -6.87 -17.83 0.69
N ARG A 27 -5.54 -17.78 0.55
CA ARG A 27 -4.62 -18.26 1.60
C ARG A 27 -4.67 -17.42 2.87
N GLU A 28 -5.13 -16.17 2.78
CA GLU A 28 -5.38 -15.28 3.91
C GLU A 28 -6.81 -15.40 4.48
N GLY A 29 -7.54 -16.45 4.10
CA GLY A 29 -8.86 -16.77 4.64
C GLY A 29 -10.04 -16.14 3.91
N MET A 30 -9.83 -15.36 2.83
CA MET A 30 -10.95 -14.77 2.09
C MET A 30 -11.80 -15.88 1.43
N PRO A 31 -13.12 -15.94 1.70
CA PRO A 31 -13.96 -17.02 1.16
C PRO A 31 -14.01 -16.99 -0.37
N PRO A 32 -14.05 -18.16 -1.05
CA PRO A 32 -14.17 -18.23 -2.50
C PRO A 32 -15.37 -17.47 -3.08
N ALA A 33 -16.48 -17.39 -2.33
CA ALA A 33 -17.65 -16.61 -2.72
C ALA A 33 -17.35 -15.10 -2.79
N GLU A 34 -16.53 -14.57 -1.88
CA GLU A 34 -16.11 -13.18 -1.88
C GLU A 34 -15.04 -12.89 -2.96
N ILE A 35 -14.12 -13.81 -3.20
CA ILE A 35 -13.20 -13.73 -4.35
C ILE A 35 -13.97 -13.57 -5.67
N LYS A 36 -15.05 -14.34 -5.88
CA LYS A 36 -15.86 -14.22 -7.09
C LYS A 36 -16.49 -12.83 -7.27
N THR A 37 -16.77 -12.11 -6.18
CA THR A 37 -17.29 -10.74 -6.27
C THR A 37 -16.26 -9.75 -6.80
N GLN A 38 -14.95 -10.08 -6.73
CA GLN A 38 -13.88 -9.21 -7.22
C GLN A 38 -13.84 -9.06 -8.75
N PHE A 39 -14.55 -9.90 -9.50
CA PHE A 39 -14.74 -9.68 -10.95
C PHE A 39 -15.39 -8.32 -11.26
N SER A 40 -16.17 -7.78 -10.33
CA SER A 40 -16.76 -6.43 -10.45
C SER A 40 -15.87 -5.31 -9.87
N ASN A 41 -14.64 -5.62 -9.47
CA ASN A 41 -13.72 -4.62 -8.94
C ASN A 41 -13.35 -3.62 -10.05
N GLN A 42 -13.57 -2.33 -9.77
CA GLN A 42 -13.31 -1.25 -10.73
C GLN A 42 -11.84 -1.17 -11.15
N ALA A 43 -10.90 -1.44 -10.25
CA ALA A 43 -9.49 -1.46 -10.58
C ALA A 43 -9.15 -2.50 -11.66
N ARG A 44 -9.85 -3.66 -11.67
CA ARG A 44 -9.72 -4.66 -12.72
C ARG A 44 -10.36 -4.21 -14.04
N THR A 45 -11.54 -3.58 -13.94
CA THR A 45 -12.32 -3.16 -15.13
C THR A 45 -11.64 -2.01 -15.88
N PHE A 46 -10.99 -1.10 -15.16
CA PHE A 46 -10.35 0.09 -15.69
C PHE A 46 -8.83 -0.01 -15.76
N SER A 47 -8.26 -1.23 -15.71
CA SER A 47 -6.83 -1.44 -15.96
C SER A 47 -6.48 -0.92 -17.36
N PRO A 48 -5.47 -0.05 -17.51
CA PRO A 48 -5.09 0.47 -18.82
C PRO A 48 -4.47 -0.62 -19.70
N ASP A 49 -4.64 -0.49 -21.01
CA ASP A 49 -3.90 -1.29 -21.99
C ASP A 49 -2.40 -0.97 -21.85
N PRO A 50 -1.50 -1.97 -21.67
CA PRO A 50 -0.07 -1.74 -21.51
C PRO A 50 0.64 -1.35 -22.83
N HIS A 51 -0.02 -1.42 -23.99
CA HIS A 51 0.58 -1.19 -25.30
C HIS A 51 0.66 0.30 -25.66
N PHE A 52 1.39 1.07 -24.85
CA PHE A 52 1.71 2.46 -25.13
C PHE A 52 3.22 2.73 -24.94
N PRO A 53 3.80 3.72 -25.67
CA PRO A 53 5.21 4.06 -25.52
C PRO A 53 5.51 4.53 -24.10
N VAL A 54 6.49 3.92 -23.45
CA VAL A 54 6.93 4.28 -22.10
C VAL A 54 8.40 4.67 -22.13
N ASN A 55 8.72 5.85 -21.61
CA ASN A 55 10.07 6.19 -21.25
C ASN A 55 10.31 5.72 -19.81
N PRO A 56 11.21 4.76 -19.57
CA PRO A 56 11.52 4.33 -18.22
C PRO A 56 12.17 5.47 -17.44
N VAL A 57 11.83 5.56 -16.15
CA VAL A 57 12.43 6.50 -15.21
C VAL A 57 12.87 5.75 -13.95
N HIS A 58 13.98 6.18 -13.37
CA HIS A 58 14.59 5.61 -12.19
C HIS A 58 14.85 6.68 -11.14
N ASP A 59 15.17 6.26 -9.93
CA ASP A 59 15.55 7.15 -8.85
C ASP A 59 16.75 8.02 -9.24
N GLY A 60 16.64 9.32 -9.02
CA GLY A 60 17.69 10.29 -9.34
C GLY A 60 17.71 10.80 -10.78
N ASP A 61 16.89 10.24 -11.68
CA ASP A 61 16.78 10.78 -13.04
C ASP A 61 16.32 12.24 -13.03
N CYS A 62 16.80 13.01 -14.01
CA CYS A 62 16.37 14.38 -14.23
C CYS A 62 15.59 14.50 -15.55
N LEU A 63 14.33 14.92 -15.47
CA LEU A 63 13.48 15.15 -16.62
C LEU A 63 13.48 16.64 -16.96
N HIS A 64 13.93 16.97 -18.16
CA HIS A 64 13.94 18.36 -18.67
C HIS A 64 12.62 18.62 -19.41
N LEU A 65 11.64 19.21 -18.73
CA LEU A 65 10.30 19.46 -19.27
C LEU A 65 9.92 20.94 -19.13
N ALA A 66 9.47 21.56 -20.22
CA ALA A 66 8.98 22.94 -20.25
C ALA A 66 9.95 23.96 -19.62
N GLY A 67 11.28 23.74 -19.75
CA GLY A 67 12.30 24.60 -19.16
C GLY A 67 12.57 24.40 -17.68
N CYS A 68 11.97 23.38 -17.09
CA CYS A 68 12.19 22.97 -15.69
C CYS A 68 12.97 21.64 -15.61
N ASP A 69 13.74 21.50 -14.53
CA ASP A 69 14.48 20.28 -14.19
C ASP A 69 13.72 19.54 -13.08
N LEU A 70 13.01 18.47 -13.44
CA LEU A 70 12.28 17.63 -12.48
C LEU A 70 13.14 16.43 -12.08
N GLN A 71 13.49 16.35 -10.82
CA GLN A 71 14.16 15.20 -10.25
C GLN A 71 13.14 14.09 -9.96
N VAL A 72 13.41 12.89 -10.44
CA VAL A 72 12.61 11.68 -10.11
C VAL A 72 13.09 11.13 -8.77
N ILE A 73 12.15 10.90 -7.85
CA ILE A 73 12.42 10.27 -6.56
C ILE A 73 11.56 9.02 -6.47
N HIS A 74 12.18 7.84 -6.53
CA HIS A 74 11.49 6.57 -6.35
C HIS A 74 11.11 6.38 -4.89
N THR A 75 9.80 6.22 -4.64
CA THR A 75 9.17 6.13 -3.31
C THR A 75 8.24 4.92 -3.25
N PRO A 76 8.78 3.68 -3.28
CA PRO A 76 7.98 2.46 -3.26
C PRO A 76 7.17 2.33 -1.96
N GLY A 77 6.02 1.66 -2.06
CA GLY A 77 5.12 1.39 -0.93
C GLY A 77 3.67 1.35 -1.37
N HIS A 78 3.09 2.48 -1.78
CA HIS A 78 1.74 2.52 -2.34
C HIS A 78 1.64 1.69 -3.64
N THR A 79 2.61 1.86 -4.55
CA THR A 79 2.92 0.89 -5.62
C THR A 79 4.41 0.56 -5.60
N PRO A 80 4.83 -0.57 -6.22
CA PRO A 80 6.25 -0.94 -6.28
C PRO A 80 7.13 0.08 -6.99
N GLY A 81 6.61 0.75 -8.01
CA GLY A 81 7.34 1.70 -8.85
C GLY A 81 6.90 3.17 -8.68
N LEU A 82 6.17 3.49 -7.61
CA LEU A 82 5.72 4.86 -7.38
C LEU A 82 6.91 5.81 -7.36
N CYS A 83 6.81 6.88 -8.15
CA CYS A 83 7.77 7.96 -8.20
C CYS A 83 7.09 9.29 -7.87
N CYS A 84 7.76 10.08 -7.05
CA CYS A 84 7.50 11.49 -6.87
C CYS A 84 8.38 12.31 -7.81
N LEU A 85 7.99 13.56 -8.09
CA LEU A 85 8.79 14.49 -8.88
C LEU A 85 9.09 15.74 -8.04
N TYR A 86 10.34 16.20 -8.09
CA TYR A 86 10.76 17.36 -7.31
C TYR A 86 11.40 18.41 -8.20
N LEU A 87 11.00 19.66 -8.02
CA LEU A 87 11.59 20.84 -8.63
C LEU A 87 12.47 21.55 -7.60
N PRO A 88 13.80 21.32 -7.58
CA PRO A 88 14.67 21.82 -6.50
C PRO A 88 14.76 23.34 -6.45
N LYS A 89 14.73 24.02 -7.59
CA LYS A 89 14.82 25.49 -7.65
C LYS A 89 13.59 26.19 -7.14
N GLU A 90 12.42 25.60 -7.41
CA GLU A 90 11.11 26.11 -7.03
C GLU A 90 10.63 25.58 -5.68
N GLU A 91 11.32 24.58 -5.12
CA GLU A 91 10.94 23.84 -3.91
C GLU A 91 9.50 23.29 -4.00
N VAL A 92 9.12 22.79 -5.20
CA VAL A 92 7.82 22.20 -5.46
C VAL A 92 7.96 20.67 -5.53
N PHE A 93 7.14 19.96 -4.76
CA PHE A 93 7.18 18.52 -4.67
C PHE A 93 5.84 17.90 -5.10
N PHE A 94 5.82 17.19 -6.22
CA PHE A 94 4.69 16.39 -6.67
C PHE A 94 4.75 15.05 -5.96
N THR A 95 3.93 14.91 -4.93
CA THR A 95 3.99 13.76 -4.02
C THR A 95 3.27 12.52 -4.56
N SER A 96 2.52 12.64 -5.68
CA SER A 96 1.68 11.55 -6.17
C SER A 96 0.82 10.96 -5.04
N ASP A 97 0.64 9.64 -4.99
CA ASP A 97 -0.05 8.94 -3.90
C ASP A 97 0.91 8.47 -2.78
N HIS A 98 2.13 9.04 -2.74
CA HIS A 98 3.06 8.81 -1.64
C HIS A 98 2.66 9.58 -0.38
N ILE A 99 2.33 10.88 -0.52
CA ILE A 99 1.86 11.72 0.57
C ILE A 99 0.56 12.40 0.13
N LEU A 100 -0.54 12.10 0.83
CA LEU A 100 -1.84 12.74 0.68
C LEU A 100 -2.19 13.46 1.98
N PHE A 101 -2.82 14.64 1.90
CA PHE A 101 -3.03 15.50 3.08
C PHE A 101 -4.35 15.24 3.79
N ASP A 102 -5.43 14.92 3.06
CA ASP A 102 -6.76 14.68 3.63
C ASP A 102 -7.03 13.22 4.01
N ILE A 103 -6.30 12.29 3.38
CA ILE A 103 -6.45 10.86 3.59
C ILE A 103 -5.08 10.19 3.71
N THR A 104 -5.02 9.03 4.36
CA THR A 104 -3.79 8.22 4.34
C THR A 104 -3.78 7.32 3.10
N PRO A 105 -2.67 7.28 2.35
CA PRO A 105 -2.53 6.33 1.25
C PRO A 105 -2.74 4.89 1.71
N ASN A 106 -3.48 4.10 0.94
CA ASN A 106 -3.62 2.68 1.21
C ASN A 106 -2.31 1.95 0.86
N ILE A 107 -1.75 1.22 1.79
CA ILE A 107 -0.55 0.40 1.60
C ILE A 107 -0.98 -1.05 1.64
N GLN A 108 -0.89 -1.73 0.50
CA GLN A 108 -1.30 -3.12 0.34
C GLN A 108 -0.15 -4.00 -0.15
N VAL A 109 -0.34 -5.31 -0.09
CA VAL A 109 0.59 -6.28 -0.65
C VAL A 109 0.55 -6.28 -2.18
N TRP A 110 1.73 -6.43 -2.80
CA TRP A 110 1.89 -6.45 -4.24
C TRP A 110 2.63 -7.71 -4.68
N TYR A 111 2.27 -8.26 -5.83
CA TYR A 111 2.86 -9.48 -6.37
C TYR A 111 4.39 -9.40 -6.53
N HIS A 112 4.90 -8.24 -6.95
CA HIS A 112 6.33 -8.02 -7.18
C HIS A 112 7.05 -7.24 -6.07
N MET A 113 6.39 -6.97 -4.95
CA MET A 113 6.98 -6.23 -3.84
C MET A 113 6.70 -6.90 -2.51
N LYS A 114 7.77 -7.27 -1.82
CA LYS A 114 7.70 -7.68 -0.41
C LYS A 114 7.86 -6.47 0.49
N GLN A 115 7.35 -6.58 1.73
CA GLN A 115 7.55 -5.56 2.76
C GLN A 115 7.01 -4.18 2.36
N ALA A 116 5.81 -4.14 1.78
CA ALA A 116 5.22 -2.90 1.26
C ALA A 116 5.20 -1.77 2.29
N LEU A 117 4.78 -2.06 3.54
CA LEU A 117 4.74 -1.07 4.61
C LEU A 117 6.14 -0.60 5.02
N GLN A 118 7.11 -1.51 5.16
CA GLN A 118 8.50 -1.14 5.47
C GLN A 118 9.06 -0.18 4.42
N ARG A 119 8.90 -0.54 3.14
CA ARG A 119 9.37 0.30 2.01
C ARG A 119 8.68 1.65 1.98
N TYR A 120 7.39 1.70 2.30
CA TYR A 120 6.65 2.95 2.40
C TYR A 120 7.18 3.85 3.50
N LEU A 121 7.41 3.32 4.69
CA LEU A 121 7.97 4.06 5.83
C LEU A 121 9.40 4.58 5.53
N GLU A 122 10.24 3.76 4.90
CA GLU A 122 11.56 4.16 4.43
C GLU A 122 11.48 5.28 3.38
N SER A 123 10.53 5.18 2.45
CA SER A 123 10.30 6.20 1.42
C SER A 123 9.82 7.53 2.01
N LEU A 124 8.99 7.49 3.06
CA LEU A 124 8.60 8.70 3.79
C LEU A 124 9.80 9.39 4.45
N GLN A 125 10.68 8.61 5.10
CA GLN A 125 11.90 9.16 5.69
C GLN A 125 12.86 9.73 4.65
N LYS A 126 12.98 9.09 3.48
CA LYS A 126 13.82 9.56 2.35
C LYS A 126 13.47 10.98 1.91
N VAL A 127 12.19 11.35 1.90
CA VAL A 127 11.75 12.67 1.42
C VAL A 127 11.52 13.69 2.53
N ARG A 128 11.60 13.28 3.80
CA ARG A 128 11.23 14.10 4.96
C ARG A 128 11.99 15.42 5.07
N GLU A 129 13.27 15.40 4.72
CA GLU A 129 14.17 16.55 4.84
C GLU A 129 14.29 17.37 3.54
N LEU A 130 13.49 17.07 2.52
CA LEU A 130 13.47 17.88 1.32
C LEU A 130 12.96 19.29 1.64
N PRO A 131 13.63 20.35 1.15
CA PRO A 131 13.09 21.72 1.22
C PRO A 131 11.88 21.83 0.29
N VAL A 132 10.68 21.85 0.88
CA VAL A 132 9.42 21.92 0.14
C VAL A 132 8.64 23.15 0.57
N ARG A 133 8.40 24.05 -0.37
CA ARG A 133 7.54 25.22 -0.22
C ARG A 133 6.09 24.92 -0.61
N LEU A 134 5.88 23.98 -1.55
CA LEU A 134 4.57 23.56 -2.03
C LEU A 134 4.61 22.08 -2.38
N ALA A 135 3.73 21.29 -1.74
CA ALA A 135 3.50 19.89 -2.06
C ALA A 135 2.18 19.73 -2.84
N LEU A 136 2.23 19.00 -3.95
CA LEU A 136 1.12 18.73 -4.85
C LEU A 136 0.83 17.23 -4.90
N PRO A 137 -0.21 16.73 -4.23
CA PRO A 137 -0.55 15.32 -4.18
C PRO A 137 -1.28 14.85 -5.44
N GLY A 138 -1.36 13.53 -5.64
CA GLY A 138 -2.14 12.91 -6.72
C GLY A 138 -3.64 13.10 -6.58
N HIS A 139 -4.13 13.31 -5.36
CA HIS A 139 -5.52 13.52 -5.03
C HIS A 139 -5.70 14.66 -4.04
N ARG A 140 -6.78 15.45 -4.21
CA ARG A 140 -7.23 16.55 -3.34
C ARG A 140 -6.24 17.73 -3.29
N GLU A 141 -6.27 18.48 -2.20
CA GLU A 141 -5.49 19.72 -2.07
C GLU A 141 -4.08 19.46 -1.53
N GLY A 142 -3.15 20.33 -1.92
CA GLY A 142 -1.77 20.31 -1.46
C GLY A 142 -1.56 21.09 -0.18
N ASP A 143 -0.35 21.04 0.37
CA ASP A 143 0.06 21.74 1.57
C ASP A 143 1.52 22.22 1.45
N THR A 144 1.97 22.97 2.44
CA THR A 144 3.33 23.50 2.57
C THR A 144 4.18 22.72 3.58
N SER A 145 3.60 21.79 4.34
CA SER A 145 4.29 21.05 5.40
C SER A 145 4.25 19.54 5.16
N ILE A 146 5.26 19.00 4.47
CA ILE A 146 5.37 17.55 4.29
C ILE A 146 5.86 16.82 5.55
N ALA A 147 6.78 17.43 6.32
CA ALA A 147 7.36 16.77 7.50
C ALA A 147 6.29 16.47 8.58
N GLY A 148 5.45 17.45 8.90
CA GLY A 148 4.33 17.24 9.84
C GLY A 148 3.36 16.18 9.33
N ARG A 149 3.05 16.18 8.03
CA ARG A 149 2.18 15.18 7.44
C ARG A 149 2.78 13.78 7.48
N ILE A 150 4.09 13.64 7.23
CA ILE A 150 4.81 12.37 7.37
C ILE A 150 4.70 11.84 8.80
N ASP A 151 4.89 12.69 9.81
CA ASP A 151 4.75 12.28 11.21
C ASP A 151 3.33 11.75 11.53
N GLU A 152 2.28 12.40 10.99
CA GLU A 152 0.90 11.94 11.12
C GLU A 152 0.66 10.59 10.45
N ILE A 153 1.22 10.37 9.25
CA ILE A 153 1.12 9.12 8.50
C ILE A 153 1.85 7.99 9.25
N VAL A 154 3.07 8.23 9.73
CA VAL A 154 3.82 7.25 10.53
C VAL A 154 3.03 6.87 11.78
N ALA A 155 2.54 7.87 12.53
CA ALA A 155 1.72 7.62 13.71
C ALA A 155 0.40 6.89 13.40
N HIS A 156 -0.16 7.06 12.19
CA HIS A 156 -1.30 6.26 11.74
C HIS A 156 -0.92 4.79 11.61
N HIS A 157 0.17 4.47 10.92
CA HIS A 157 0.61 3.09 10.75
C HIS A 157 1.02 2.44 12.07
N ASP A 158 1.65 3.18 12.99
CA ASP A 158 1.97 2.69 14.35
C ASP A 158 0.69 2.28 15.10
N ARG A 159 -0.37 3.09 15.02
CA ARG A 159 -1.68 2.72 15.62
C ARG A 159 -2.27 1.47 14.98
N ARG A 160 -2.16 1.30 13.66
CA ARG A 160 -2.63 0.11 12.93
C ARG A 160 -1.86 -1.14 13.36
N LEU A 161 -0.53 -1.05 13.48
CA LEU A 161 0.31 -2.14 13.96
C LEU A 161 -0.07 -2.54 15.40
N ALA A 162 -0.25 -1.57 16.30
CA ALA A 162 -0.68 -1.82 17.67
C ALA A 162 -2.09 -2.46 17.73
N GLU A 163 -3.02 -2.01 16.88
CA GLU A 163 -4.37 -2.57 16.77
C GLU A 163 -4.33 -4.04 16.34
N ILE A 164 -3.52 -4.39 15.33
CA ILE A 164 -3.34 -5.77 14.89
C ILE A 164 -2.73 -6.65 15.98
N CYS A 165 -1.70 -6.17 16.68
CA CYS A 165 -1.13 -6.91 17.82
C CYS A 165 -2.20 -7.19 18.91
N HIS A 166 -3.03 -6.19 19.22
CA HIS A 166 -4.11 -6.37 20.19
C HIS A 166 -5.13 -7.40 19.70
N LEU A 167 -5.55 -7.31 18.43
CA LEU A 167 -6.52 -8.25 17.84
C LEU A 167 -5.96 -9.69 17.75
N ALA A 168 -4.68 -9.86 17.38
CA ALA A 168 -4.04 -11.17 17.37
C ALA A 168 -3.96 -11.79 18.77
N GLY A 169 -3.86 -10.97 19.82
CA GLY A 169 -3.95 -11.43 21.21
C GLY A 169 -5.37 -11.85 21.63
N LEU A 170 -6.40 -11.16 21.14
CA LEU A 170 -7.81 -11.49 21.42
C LEU A 170 -8.32 -12.68 20.60
N TYR A 171 -7.84 -12.80 19.37
CA TYR A 171 -8.24 -13.81 18.40
C TYR A 171 -7.00 -14.60 17.95
N PRO A 172 -6.41 -15.44 18.81
CA PRO A 172 -5.26 -16.24 18.44
C PRO A 172 -5.60 -17.19 17.29
N HIS A 173 -4.58 -17.51 16.49
CA HIS A 173 -4.71 -18.42 15.35
C HIS A 173 -5.72 -17.95 14.29
N SER A 174 -5.77 -16.63 14.05
CA SER A 174 -6.64 -16.02 13.06
C SER A 174 -5.91 -15.81 11.74
N THR A 175 -6.68 -15.85 10.64
CA THR A 175 -6.23 -15.40 9.32
C THR A 175 -6.25 -13.87 9.22
N ALA A 176 -5.63 -13.29 8.20
CA ALA A 176 -5.76 -11.84 7.96
C ALA A 176 -7.22 -11.43 7.70
N TYR A 177 -7.99 -12.31 7.04
CA TYR A 177 -9.41 -12.07 6.78
C TYR A 177 -10.27 -12.12 8.06
N ASP A 178 -9.89 -12.88 9.09
CA ASP A 178 -10.55 -12.86 10.40
C ASP A 178 -10.25 -11.58 11.18
N ILE A 179 -9.03 -11.04 11.05
CA ILE A 179 -8.60 -9.81 11.74
C ILE A 179 -9.22 -8.57 11.11
N ALA A 180 -9.25 -8.47 9.77
CA ALA A 180 -9.68 -7.28 9.04
C ALA A 180 -11.06 -6.71 9.45
N PRO A 181 -12.12 -7.51 9.73
CA PRO A 181 -13.41 -7.02 10.19
C PRO A 181 -13.39 -6.29 11.53
N HIS A 182 -12.41 -6.60 12.38
CA HIS A 182 -12.28 -6.06 13.74
C HIS A 182 -11.42 -4.80 13.81
N MET A 183 -10.72 -4.46 12.73
CA MET A 183 -9.92 -3.24 12.65
C MET A 183 -10.81 -1.99 12.49
N THR A 184 -10.29 -0.85 12.93
CA THR A 184 -10.96 0.44 12.80
C THR A 184 -10.84 0.96 11.37
N TRP A 185 -11.97 1.11 10.67
CA TRP A 185 -12.04 1.62 9.31
C TRP A 185 -12.77 2.96 9.24
N SER A 186 -12.17 3.97 8.57
CA SER A 186 -12.79 5.28 8.34
C SER A 186 -13.82 5.22 7.20
N MET A 187 -14.93 4.49 7.39
CA MET A 187 -15.92 4.19 6.37
C MET A 187 -17.29 4.81 6.63
N ARG A 188 -17.32 6.02 7.22
CA ARG A 188 -18.56 6.77 7.49
C ARG A 188 -19.62 5.95 8.24
N GLY A 189 -19.20 5.16 9.23
CA GLY A 189 -20.09 4.34 10.06
C GLY A 189 -20.55 3.01 9.44
N LYS A 190 -20.07 2.64 8.24
CA LYS A 190 -20.34 1.31 7.67
C LYS A 190 -19.65 0.22 8.47
N GLN A 191 -20.33 -0.89 8.63
CA GLN A 191 -19.76 -2.12 9.18
C GLN A 191 -19.15 -2.97 8.06
N TRP A 192 -18.26 -3.91 8.40
CA TRP A 192 -17.61 -4.82 7.44
C TRP A 192 -18.58 -5.50 6.45
N LYS A 193 -19.76 -5.92 6.93
CA LYS A 193 -20.81 -6.53 6.09
C LYS A 193 -21.33 -5.62 4.98
N ASP A 194 -21.22 -4.29 5.18
CA ASP A 194 -21.71 -3.26 4.26
C ASP A 194 -20.61 -2.78 3.30
N PHE A 195 -19.39 -3.31 3.42
CA PHE A 195 -18.30 -2.96 2.51
C PHE A 195 -18.55 -3.56 1.12
N SER A 196 -18.30 -2.75 0.10
CA SER A 196 -18.27 -3.24 -1.28
C SER A 196 -17.10 -4.24 -1.48
N PRO A 197 -17.14 -5.07 -2.52
CA PRO A 197 -16.02 -5.96 -2.84
C PRO A 197 -14.68 -5.22 -2.91
N THR A 198 -14.62 -4.08 -3.57
CA THR A 198 -13.42 -3.24 -3.66
C THR A 198 -12.93 -2.76 -2.29
N GLN A 199 -13.85 -2.35 -1.40
CA GLN A 199 -13.50 -1.91 -0.05
C GLN A 199 -12.91 -3.05 0.79
N LYS A 200 -13.49 -4.26 0.70
CA LYS A 200 -12.95 -5.45 1.37
C LYS A 200 -11.57 -5.83 0.84
N TRP A 201 -11.38 -5.72 -0.48
CA TRP A 201 -10.10 -5.98 -1.12
C TRP A 201 -9.00 -5.07 -0.57
N PHE A 202 -9.23 -3.76 -0.57
CA PHE A 202 -8.26 -2.79 -0.05
C PHE A 202 -8.03 -2.94 1.45
N ALA A 203 -9.10 -3.17 2.22
CA ALA A 203 -8.99 -3.36 3.67
C ALA A 203 -8.18 -4.63 4.02
N LEU A 204 -8.43 -5.75 3.33
CA LEU A 204 -7.65 -6.98 3.52
C LEU A 204 -6.19 -6.79 3.09
N GLY A 205 -5.95 -6.14 1.94
CA GLY A 205 -4.60 -5.87 1.46
C GLY A 205 -3.80 -5.01 2.43
N GLU A 206 -4.43 -3.98 3.02
CA GLU A 206 -3.81 -3.15 4.05
C GLU A 206 -3.55 -3.92 5.34
N THR A 207 -4.53 -4.71 5.80
CA THR A 207 -4.36 -5.58 6.99
C THR A 207 -3.17 -6.51 6.80
N LEU A 208 -3.08 -7.15 5.63
CA LEU A 208 -1.99 -8.09 5.32
C LEU A 208 -0.63 -7.39 5.24
N ALA A 209 -0.53 -6.20 4.64
CA ALA A 209 0.73 -5.46 4.61
C ALA A 209 1.28 -5.12 6.01
N HIS A 210 0.38 -4.83 6.96
CA HIS A 210 0.76 -4.61 8.36
C HIS A 210 1.10 -5.91 9.09
N ILE A 211 0.39 -7.00 8.81
CA ILE A 211 0.70 -8.33 9.35
C ILE A 211 2.08 -8.80 8.86
N GLU A 212 2.38 -8.67 7.54
CA GLU A 212 3.70 -8.99 6.99
C GLU A 212 4.81 -8.21 7.71
N TYR A 213 4.60 -6.90 7.94
CA TYR A 213 5.54 -6.08 8.70
C TYR A 213 5.79 -6.65 10.10
N LEU A 214 4.73 -7.03 10.84
CA LEU A 214 4.85 -7.59 12.18
C LEU A 214 5.52 -8.97 12.20
N VAL A 215 5.28 -9.78 11.17
CA VAL A 215 5.95 -11.09 11.01
C VAL A 215 7.45 -10.90 10.75
N ASP A 216 7.81 -9.99 9.84
CA ASP A 216 9.21 -9.70 9.51
C ASP A 216 9.99 -9.12 10.70
N HIS A 217 9.30 -8.43 11.63
CA HIS A 217 9.88 -7.90 12.87
C HIS A 217 9.80 -8.88 14.05
N GLY A 218 9.34 -10.10 13.82
CA GLY A 218 9.28 -11.14 14.87
C GLY A 218 8.24 -10.88 15.96
N VAL A 219 7.26 -10.01 15.73
CA VAL A 219 6.14 -9.73 16.65
C VAL A 219 5.03 -10.75 16.48
N LEU A 220 4.73 -11.11 15.23
CA LEU A 220 3.81 -12.20 14.88
C LEU A 220 4.59 -13.38 14.29
N CYS A 221 4.05 -14.58 14.44
CA CYS A 221 4.47 -15.74 13.66
C CYS A 221 3.32 -16.19 12.75
N CYS A 222 3.69 -16.73 11.58
CA CYS A 222 2.77 -17.27 10.60
C CYS A 222 2.89 -18.80 10.55
N ARG A 223 1.75 -19.49 10.52
CA ARG A 223 1.65 -20.94 10.29
C ARG A 223 0.70 -21.21 9.17
N GLU A 224 1.05 -22.13 8.28
CA GLU A 224 0.16 -22.57 7.20
C GLU A 224 -0.53 -23.87 7.60
N GLU A 225 -1.85 -23.84 7.68
CA GLU A 225 -2.69 -24.99 8.02
C GLU A 225 -3.87 -25.08 7.07
N GLN A 226 -4.09 -26.26 6.49
CA GLN A 226 -5.17 -26.52 5.52
C GLN A 226 -5.21 -25.53 4.33
N GLY A 227 -4.03 -25.00 3.93
CA GLY A 227 -3.89 -24.06 2.82
C GLY A 227 -4.18 -22.60 3.16
N CYS A 228 -4.46 -22.28 4.45
CA CYS A 228 -4.61 -20.93 4.96
C CYS A 228 -3.44 -20.54 5.89
N ARG A 229 -3.12 -19.26 5.93
CA ARG A 229 -2.14 -18.69 6.86
C ARG A 229 -2.84 -18.20 8.11
N HIS A 230 -2.29 -18.60 9.24
CA HIS A 230 -2.77 -18.21 10.57
C HIS A 230 -1.66 -17.49 11.31
N TYR A 231 -2.04 -16.47 12.09
CA TYR A 231 -1.13 -15.56 12.77
C TYR A 231 -1.34 -15.59 14.27
N ASP A 232 -0.23 -15.67 14.99
CA ASP A 232 -0.19 -15.65 16.45
C ASP A 232 0.87 -14.66 16.93
N LEU A 233 0.66 -14.07 18.12
CA LEU A 233 1.72 -13.33 18.80
C LEU A 233 2.88 -14.25 19.13
N VAL A 234 4.10 -13.80 18.86
CA VAL A 234 5.30 -14.50 19.31
C VAL A 234 5.35 -14.41 20.84
N ARG A 235 5.33 -15.56 21.51
CA ARG A 235 5.50 -15.62 22.98
C ARG A 235 6.94 -15.33 23.30
N THR A 236 7.21 -14.22 23.98
CA THR A 236 8.49 -14.01 24.66
C THR A 236 8.51 -14.97 25.86
N GLU A 237 9.39 -15.97 25.84
CA GLU A 237 9.69 -16.73 27.05
C GLU A 237 10.23 -15.74 28.11
N THR A 238 9.47 -15.54 29.17
CA THR A 238 9.89 -14.78 30.38
C THR A 238 10.71 -15.65 31.29
#